data_1b5d53fae078cd6ecffdc0bd2e88cf05
#
_entry.id   1b5d53fae078cd6ecffdc0bd2e88cf05
#
_cell.length_a   1.000
_cell.length_b   1.000
_cell.length_c   1.000
_cell.angle_alpha   90.00
_cell.angle_beta   90.00
_cell.angle_gamma   90.00
#
_symmetry.space_group_name_H-M   'P 1'
#
loop_
_entity.id
_entity.type
_entity.pdbx_description
1 polymer ?
#
loop_
_entity_poly.entity_id
_entity_poly.type
_entity_poly.pdbx_seq_one_letter_code
_entity_poly.pdbx_strand_id
1 'polypeptide(L)'
;MGVVAKDTGTIAFELRRHIDGLVYRFDKASDATGRIGFKRSDGDYWIIWHEELRWIAGSWDDEEVFGRPWDQSKRQSETSPPEGIWVSRKGSKSYVYDLIHVETP
;
A
#
# COMPACT_ATOMS: atom_id res chain seq x y z
N MET A 1 -5.64 29.31 -11.38
CA MET A 1 -5.61 28.68 -11.12
C MET A 1 -5.25 27.83 -10.83
N GLY A 2 -5.12 27.63 -10.66
CA GLY A 2 -4.87 26.82 -10.33
C GLY A 2 -4.73 25.94 -10.23
N VAL A 3 -4.77 25.41 -10.34
CA VAL A 3 -4.66 24.50 -10.06
C VAL A 3 -4.23 23.57 -9.94
N VAL A 4 -4.27 23.16 -9.70
CA VAL A 4 -3.75 22.34 -9.40
C VAL A 4 -3.59 21.25 -9.43
N ALA A 5 -3.37 20.93 -9.57
CA ALA A 5 -3.26 19.88 -9.65
C ALA A 5 -3.32 18.88 -8.94
N LYS A 6 -3.50 18.68 -8.93
CA LYS A 6 -3.56 17.90 -8.42
C LYS A 6 -3.07 16.96 -8.09
N ASP A 7 -3.28 16.95 -7.46
CA ASP A 7 -2.64 15.95 -6.98
C ASP A 7 -2.89 14.74 -7.62
N THR A 8 -2.12 14.15 -7.92
CA THR A 8 -2.15 13.08 -8.78
C THR A 8 -1.96 11.78 -8.11
N GLY A 9 -2.28 11.67 -6.89
CA GLY A 9 -2.20 10.39 -6.22
C GLY A 9 -2.30 10.52 -4.74
N THR A 10 -2.39 9.40 -4.09
CA THR A 10 -2.48 9.30 -2.65
C THR A 10 -1.12 9.59 -2.04
N ILE A 11 -1.08 10.32 -0.92
CA ILE A 11 0.14 10.56 -0.18
C ILE A 11 0.17 9.76 1.12
N ALA A 12 -0.97 9.21 1.52
CA ALA A 12 -1.05 8.36 2.71
C ALA A 12 -2.28 7.48 2.64
N PHE A 13 -2.23 6.36 3.33
CA PHE A 13 -3.39 5.49 3.49
C PHE A 13 -3.26 4.67 4.77
N GLU A 14 -4.34 4.00 5.14
CA GLU A 14 -4.37 3.11 6.29
C GLU A 14 -4.78 1.72 5.86
N LEU A 15 -4.18 0.72 6.48
CA LEU A 15 -4.66 -0.65 6.43
C LEU A 15 -5.34 -0.92 7.76
N ARG A 16 -6.63 -1.22 7.71
CA ARG A 16 -7.42 -1.52 8.91
C ARG A 16 -7.72 -3.00 8.96
N ARG A 17 -7.18 -3.66 9.96
CA ARG A 17 -7.30 -5.12 10.07
C ARG A 17 -8.68 -5.53 10.57
N HIS A 18 -9.28 -6.49 9.88
CA HIS A 18 -10.65 -6.87 10.18
C HIS A 18 -10.81 -7.54 11.53
N ILE A 19 -9.90 -8.42 11.90
CA ILE A 19 -10.10 -9.26 13.07
C ILE A 19 -10.09 -8.48 14.39
N ASP A 20 -9.33 -7.40 14.46
CA ASP A 20 -9.17 -6.66 15.72
C ASP A 20 -9.20 -5.13 15.56
N GLY A 21 -9.40 -4.63 14.36
CA GLY A 21 -9.45 -3.21 14.10
C GLY A 21 -8.11 -2.49 14.19
N LEU A 22 -7.01 -3.24 14.24
CA LEU A 22 -5.68 -2.64 14.30
C LEU A 22 -5.43 -1.84 13.03
N VAL A 23 -4.89 -0.64 13.17
CA VAL A 23 -4.67 0.28 12.05
C VAL A 23 -3.18 0.50 11.84
N TYR A 24 -2.74 0.31 10.60
CA TYR A 24 -1.38 0.64 10.20
C TYR A 24 -1.42 1.78 9.19
N ARG A 25 -0.70 2.83 9.47
CA ARG A 25 -0.61 3.96 8.56
C ARG A 25 0.62 3.85 7.66
N PHE A 26 0.44 4.17 6.38
CA PHE A 26 1.51 4.20 5.40
C PHE A 26 1.57 5.58 4.78
N ASP A 27 2.77 6.13 4.69
CA ASP A 27 3.00 7.44 4.09
C ASP A 27 3.95 7.29 2.90
N LYS A 28 3.75 8.13 1.90
CA LYS A 28 4.60 8.14 0.73
C LYS A 28 6.03 8.44 1.13
N ALA A 29 6.96 7.63 0.64
CA ALA A 29 8.36 7.74 1.02
C ALA A 29 9.26 7.22 -0.10
N SER A 30 10.54 7.56 -0.05
CA SER A 30 11.51 6.99 -0.96
C SER A 30 12.51 6.15 -0.17
N ASP A 31 13.01 5.10 -0.82
CA ASP A 31 14.03 4.27 -0.19
C ASP A 31 15.42 4.87 -0.44
N ALA A 32 16.46 4.18 0.02
CA ALA A 32 17.84 4.66 -0.09
C ALA A 32 18.30 4.84 -1.55
N THR A 33 17.65 4.18 -2.49
CA THR A 33 18.00 4.28 -3.91
C THR A 33 17.13 5.27 -4.66
N GLY A 34 16.16 5.91 -3.97
CA GLY A 34 15.28 6.89 -4.59
C GLY A 34 13.99 6.32 -5.13
N ARG A 35 13.74 5.02 -4.95
CA ARG A 35 12.46 4.45 -5.39
C ARG A 35 11.34 4.90 -4.47
N ILE A 36 10.18 5.20 -5.05
CA ILE A 36 9.04 5.73 -4.32
C ILE A 36 8.06 4.61 -3.99
N GLY A 37 7.63 4.56 -2.76
CA GLY A 37 6.60 3.63 -2.32
C GLY A 37 5.88 4.21 -1.11
N PHE A 38 5.22 3.34 -0.35
CA PHE A 38 4.54 3.75 0.87
C PHE A 38 5.12 2.95 2.03
N LYS A 39 5.61 3.65 3.03
CA LYS A 39 6.28 3.03 4.18
C LYS A 39 5.39 3.13 5.41
N ARG A 40 5.30 2.05 6.17
CA ARG A 40 4.54 2.02 7.42
C ARG A 40 5.22 2.93 8.45
N SER A 41 4.41 3.67 9.20
CA SER A 41 4.94 4.68 10.11
C SER A 41 5.73 4.10 11.29
N ASP A 42 5.49 2.84 11.63
CA ASP A 42 6.10 2.22 12.81
C ASP A 42 7.15 1.16 12.48
N GLY A 43 7.59 1.05 11.26
CA GLY A 43 8.60 0.05 10.92
C GLY A 43 8.96 0.03 9.45
N ASP A 44 9.86 -0.86 9.11
CA ASP A 44 10.36 -0.95 7.75
C ASP A 44 9.52 -1.93 6.94
N TYR A 45 8.25 -1.56 6.74
CA TYR A 45 7.32 -2.33 5.94
C TYR A 45 6.80 -1.44 4.85
N TRP A 46 6.75 -1.97 3.62
CA TRP A 46 6.45 -1.19 2.43
C TRP A 46 5.30 -1.76 1.63
N ILE A 47 4.53 -0.87 1.02
CA ILE A 47 3.60 -1.22 -0.06
C ILE A 47 4.10 -0.49 -1.29
N ILE A 48 4.37 -1.25 -2.35
CA ILE A 48 5.10 -0.76 -3.51
C ILE A 48 4.42 -1.20 -4.80
N TRP A 49 4.74 -0.50 -5.88
CA TRP A 49 4.33 -0.91 -7.22
C TRP A 49 5.36 -1.89 -7.79
N HIS A 50 4.91 -3.06 -8.17
CA HIS A 50 5.75 -4.07 -8.80
C HIS A 50 5.32 -4.18 -10.27
N GLU A 51 6.25 -4.22 -11.19
CA GLU A 51 5.92 -4.19 -12.61
C GLU A 51 5.05 -5.37 -13.06
N GLU A 52 5.29 -6.54 -12.50
CA GLU A 52 4.51 -7.72 -12.87
C GLU A 52 3.31 -7.95 -11.96
N LEU A 53 3.49 -7.77 -10.67
CA LEU A 53 2.46 -8.09 -9.69
C LEU A 53 1.55 -6.92 -9.35
N ARG A 54 1.91 -5.72 -9.78
CA ARG A 54 1.23 -4.47 -9.49
C ARG A 54 1.42 -4.11 -8.01
N TRP A 55 0.41 -3.63 -7.31
CA TRP A 55 0.62 -3.22 -5.93
C TRP A 55 0.78 -4.44 -5.02
N ILE A 56 1.83 -4.44 -4.22
CA ILE A 56 2.10 -5.50 -3.25
C ILE A 56 2.59 -4.92 -1.93
N ALA A 57 2.37 -5.63 -0.85
CA ALA A 57 3.08 -5.41 0.39
C ALA A 57 4.30 -6.34 0.36
N GLY A 58 5.48 -5.76 0.32
CA GLY A 58 6.69 -6.55 0.17
C GLY A 58 7.89 -5.69 -0.14
N SER A 59 8.89 -6.29 -0.77
CA SER A 59 10.14 -5.62 -1.07
C SER A 59 10.41 -5.62 -2.57
N TRP A 60 11.08 -4.59 -3.07
CA TRP A 60 11.50 -4.55 -4.46
C TRP A 60 12.56 -5.62 -4.77
N ASP A 61 13.38 -5.94 -3.79
CA ASP A 61 14.59 -6.74 -4.02
C ASP A 61 14.46 -8.20 -3.63
N ASP A 62 13.60 -8.51 -2.67
CA ASP A 62 13.56 -9.86 -2.10
C ASP A 62 12.58 -10.79 -2.76
N GLU A 63 11.76 -10.31 -3.64
CA GLU A 63 10.68 -11.08 -4.27
C GLU A 63 9.69 -11.65 -3.26
N GLU A 64 9.77 -11.22 -2.00
CA GLU A 64 8.80 -11.63 -1.01
C GLU A 64 7.56 -10.76 -1.10
N VAL A 65 6.41 -11.41 -1.14
CA VAL A 65 5.13 -10.72 -1.16
C VAL A 65 4.37 -11.14 0.09
N PHE A 66 4.13 -10.16 0.97
CA PHE A 66 3.40 -10.42 2.21
C PHE A 66 1.91 -10.17 2.04
N GLY A 67 1.51 -9.33 1.12
CA GLY A 67 0.11 -9.02 0.92
C GLY A 67 -0.17 -8.43 -0.44
N ARG A 68 -1.43 -8.53 -0.86
CA ARG A 68 -1.89 -8.04 -2.16
C ARG A 68 -3.36 -7.65 -2.05
N PRO A 69 -3.85 -6.80 -2.98
CA PRO A 69 -5.30 -6.60 -3.09
C PRO A 69 -5.99 -7.92 -3.37
N TRP A 70 -7.12 -8.12 -2.76
CA TRP A 70 -7.89 -9.36 -2.96
C TRP A 70 -8.37 -9.48 -4.40
N ASP A 71 -8.91 -8.41 -4.95
CA ASP A 71 -9.44 -8.42 -6.31
C ASP A 71 -8.36 -8.06 -7.33
N GLN A 72 -7.74 -9.06 -7.91
CA GLN A 72 -6.68 -8.87 -8.90
C GLN A 72 -7.20 -8.57 -10.30
N SER A 73 -8.48 -8.71 -10.53
CA SER A 73 -9.06 -8.41 -11.84
C SER A 73 -9.27 -6.91 -12.02
N LYS A 74 -9.29 -6.17 -10.93
CA LYS A 74 -9.53 -4.74 -10.96
C LYS A 74 -8.33 -3.99 -11.54
N ARG A 75 -8.61 -3.00 -12.36
CA ARG A 75 -7.56 -2.16 -12.90
C ARG A 75 -6.90 -1.36 -11.78
N GLN A 76 -5.58 -1.30 -11.78
CA GLN A 76 -4.83 -0.59 -10.75
C GLN A 76 -4.04 0.56 -11.35
N SER A 77 -4.00 1.68 -10.62
CA SER A 77 -3.20 2.84 -10.99
C SER A 77 -1.81 2.73 -10.38
N GLU A 78 -0.79 3.13 -11.12
CA GLU A 78 0.57 3.16 -10.60
C GLU A 78 0.79 4.23 -9.54
N THR A 79 -0.12 5.19 -9.42
CA THR A 79 0.08 6.32 -8.50
C THR A 79 -0.45 6.06 -7.11
N SER A 80 -1.39 5.12 -6.96
CA SER A 80 -1.90 4.81 -5.63
C SER A 80 -2.39 3.38 -5.56
N PRO A 81 -2.20 2.73 -4.42
CA PRO A 81 -2.75 1.39 -4.23
C PRO A 81 -4.28 1.44 -4.18
N PRO A 82 -4.96 0.39 -4.66
CA PRO A 82 -6.41 0.39 -4.70
C PRO A 82 -7.01 0.27 -3.32
N GLU A 83 -8.07 1.03 -3.08
CA GLU A 83 -8.86 0.88 -1.88
C GLU A 83 -9.63 -0.43 -1.91
N GLY A 84 -9.99 -0.92 -0.75
CA GLY A 84 -10.77 -2.13 -0.61
C GLY A 84 -10.01 -3.22 0.13
N ILE A 85 -10.40 -4.45 -0.13
CA ILE A 85 -9.87 -5.59 0.61
C ILE A 85 -8.46 -5.94 0.17
N TRP A 86 -7.59 -6.07 1.17
CA TRP A 86 -6.23 -6.59 0.99
C TRP A 86 -6.07 -7.81 1.88
N VAL A 87 -5.29 -8.77 1.42
CA VAL A 87 -4.99 -9.97 2.21
C VAL A 87 -3.49 -10.06 2.39
N SER A 88 -3.06 -10.26 3.63
CA SER A 88 -1.65 -10.48 3.91
C SER A 88 -1.46 -11.86 4.52
N ARG A 89 -0.24 -12.36 4.43
CA ARG A 89 0.12 -13.66 4.94
C ARG A 89 1.37 -13.55 5.77
N LYS A 90 1.33 -14.18 6.94
CA LYS A 90 2.49 -14.24 7.80
C LYS A 90 2.59 -15.66 8.36
N GLY A 91 3.55 -16.43 7.84
CA GLY A 91 3.65 -17.84 8.19
C GLY A 91 2.41 -18.60 7.73
N SER A 92 1.76 -19.28 8.65
CA SER A 92 0.55 -20.04 8.35
C SER A 92 -0.73 -19.24 8.54
N LYS A 93 -0.61 -17.95 8.91
CA LYS A 93 -1.76 -17.10 9.18
C LYS A 93 -1.99 -16.11 8.06
N SER A 94 -3.26 -15.83 7.81
CA SER A 94 -3.67 -14.80 6.85
C SER A 94 -4.49 -13.75 7.58
N TYR A 95 -4.33 -12.50 7.14
CA TYR A 95 -5.05 -11.38 7.71
C TYR A 95 -5.73 -10.60 6.61
N VAL A 96 -6.91 -10.10 6.91
CA VAL A 96 -7.70 -9.31 5.97
C VAL A 96 -7.75 -7.87 6.46
N TYR A 97 -7.55 -6.94 5.53
CA TYR A 97 -7.53 -5.52 5.81
C TYR A 97 -8.41 -4.77 4.83
N ASP A 98 -8.85 -3.58 5.25
CA ASP A 98 -9.36 -2.60 4.32
C ASP A 98 -8.28 -1.56 4.11
N LEU A 99 -7.95 -1.28 2.86
CA LEU A 99 -7.06 -0.18 2.53
C LEU A 99 -7.91 1.05 2.25
N ILE A 100 -7.66 2.13 2.98
CA ILE A 100 -8.44 3.36 2.89
C ILE A 100 -7.47 4.52 2.71
N HIS A 101 -7.67 5.30 1.64
CA HIS A 101 -6.86 6.48 1.40
C HIS A 101 -7.19 7.55 2.43
N VAL A 102 -6.15 8.18 2.95
CA VAL A 102 -6.28 9.21 3.97
C VAL A 102 -5.86 10.53 3.35
N GLU A 103 -6.74 11.53 3.47
CA GLU A 103 -6.38 12.86 3.01
C GLU A 103 -5.58 13.55 4.10
N THR A 104 -4.52 14.23 3.70
CA THR A 104 -3.76 15.03 4.65
C THR A 104 -4.07 16.48 4.42
N PRO A 105 -4.22 17.25 5.50
CA PRO A 105 -4.50 18.68 5.39
C PRO A 105 -3.39 19.43 4.67
#